data_28fd5ea6adff93260aab751e1135671f
#
_entry.id   28fd5ea6adff93260aab751e1135671f
#
_cell.length_a   1.000
_cell.length_b   1.000
_cell.length_c   1.000
_cell.angle_alpha   90.00
_cell.angle_beta   90.00
_cell.angle_gamma   90.00
#
_symmetry.space_group_name_H-M   'P 1'
#
loop_
_entity.id
_entity.type
_entity.pdbx_description
1 polymer ?
#
loop_
_entity_poly.entity_id
_entity_poly.type
_entity_poly.pdbx_seq_one_letter_code
_entity_poly.pdbx_strand_id
1 'polypeptide(L)'
;MLLAFAKYLSDNGITPKRRVYVHITVYEEVGHGGSASVPAGVTEGLAIDMGCVGSGLMGSEHKVSICAKDSTGPYSYSMTTKLINAAKESGANYAVDVYPFYGSDVEATLRGGYDLRHGLIGAGVFASHGYERSHKDGVEATLKLLAKYLEV
;
A
#
# COMPACT_ATOMS: atom_id res chain seq x y z
N MET A 1 -2.11 0.31 10.34
CA MET A 1 -2.68 -0.78 9.51
C MET A 1 -1.89 -2.08 9.65
N LEU A 2 -0.58 -2.12 9.44
CA LEU A 2 0.22 -3.35 9.50
C LEU A 2 0.12 -4.08 10.85
N LEU A 3 0.18 -3.37 11.98
CA LEU A 3 0.00 -3.98 13.31
C LEU A 3 -1.40 -4.57 13.50
N ALA A 4 -2.45 -3.89 13.00
CA ALA A 4 -3.81 -4.42 13.05
C ALA A 4 -3.96 -5.68 12.19
N PHE A 5 -3.31 -5.72 11.04
CA PHE A 5 -3.26 -6.91 10.19
C PHE A 5 -2.52 -8.07 10.86
N ALA A 6 -1.35 -7.83 11.45
CA ALA A 6 -0.62 -8.85 12.19
C ALA A 6 -1.42 -9.39 13.38
N LYS A 7 -2.11 -8.50 14.10
CA LYS A 7 -3.02 -8.91 15.18
C LYS A 7 -4.18 -9.76 14.66
N TYR A 8 -4.80 -9.37 13.54
CA TYR A 8 -5.87 -10.16 12.91
C TYR A 8 -5.40 -11.57 12.58
N LEU A 9 -4.23 -11.74 11.98
CA LEU A 9 -3.66 -13.07 11.70
C LEU A 9 -3.46 -13.88 12.99
N SER A 10 -2.84 -13.26 13.99
CA SER A 10 -2.54 -13.91 15.27
C SER A 10 -3.81 -14.33 16.02
N ASP A 11 -4.79 -13.44 16.16
CA ASP A 11 -6.03 -13.71 16.91
C ASP A 11 -6.87 -14.81 16.26
N ASN A 12 -6.77 -14.98 14.94
CA ASN A 12 -7.53 -15.98 14.20
C ASN A 12 -6.71 -17.24 13.83
N GLY A 13 -5.46 -17.34 14.27
CA GLY A 13 -4.59 -18.48 13.98
C GLY A 13 -4.31 -18.65 12.49
N ILE A 14 -4.31 -17.57 11.72
CA ILE A 14 -4.14 -17.60 10.27
C ILE A 14 -2.66 -17.54 9.91
N THR A 15 -2.22 -18.50 9.10
CA THR A 15 -0.87 -18.48 8.49
C THR A 15 -1.01 -18.15 7.00
N PRO A 16 -0.37 -17.06 6.51
CA PRO A 16 -0.38 -16.75 5.09
C PRO A 16 0.23 -17.85 4.24
N LYS A 17 -0.35 -18.12 3.06
CA LYS A 17 0.18 -19.11 2.12
C LYS A 17 1.53 -18.72 1.54
N ARG A 18 1.83 -17.43 1.50
CA ARG A 18 3.11 -16.88 1.06
C ARG A 18 3.93 -16.42 2.27
N ARG A 19 5.26 -16.43 2.15
CA ARG A 19 6.11 -15.79 3.13
C ARG A 19 5.91 -14.28 3.04
N VAL A 20 5.50 -13.67 4.16
CA VAL A 20 5.24 -12.24 4.27
C VAL A 20 6.23 -11.64 5.26
N TYR A 21 6.87 -10.55 4.86
CA TYR A 21 7.69 -9.72 5.72
C TYR A 21 6.98 -8.40 5.96
N VAL A 22 6.91 -7.97 7.18
CA VAL A 22 6.52 -6.60 7.56
C VAL A 22 7.80 -5.81 7.77
N HIS A 23 8.09 -4.91 6.86
CA HIS A 23 9.26 -4.05 6.91
C HIS A 23 8.83 -2.65 7.34
N ILE A 24 9.22 -2.23 8.54
CA ILE A 24 8.97 -0.89 9.05
C ILE A 24 10.26 -0.10 8.90
N THR A 25 10.28 0.82 7.98
CA THR A 25 11.46 1.61 7.62
C THR A 25 11.60 2.84 8.51
N VAL A 26 12.80 3.41 8.57
CA VAL A 26 13.10 4.57 9.42
C VAL A 26 13.13 5.86 8.61
N TYR A 27 13.64 5.84 7.38
CA TYR A 27 13.92 7.03 6.57
C TYR A 27 12.96 7.18 5.38
N GLU A 28 11.71 6.75 5.51
CA GLU A 28 10.73 6.87 4.42
C GLU A 28 10.48 8.32 4.03
N GLU A 29 10.23 9.20 5.00
CA GLU A 29 9.91 10.62 4.81
C GLU A 29 11.03 11.46 4.16
N VAL A 30 12.22 10.90 4.08
CA VAL A 30 13.38 11.52 3.39
C VAL A 30 13.89 10.68 2.23
N GLY A 31 13.10 9.73 1.76
CA GLY A 31 13.30 9.00 0.51
C GLY A 31 14.34 7.88 0.55
N HIS A 32 14.65 7.33 1.70
CA HIS A 32 15.69 6.29 1.86
C HIS A 32 15.20 4.96 2.39
N GLY A 33 14.07 4.91 3.10
CA GLY A 33 13.63 3.78 3.92
C GLY A 33 13.69 2.43 3.21
N GLY A 34 12.95 2.27 2.12
CA GLY A 34 12.88 1.02 1.35
C GLY A 34 14.15 0.64 0.60
N SER A 35 15.16 1.51 0.54
CA SER A 35 16.42 1.24 -0.18
C SER A 35 17.35 0.27 0.55
N ALA A 36 17.03 -0.13 1.77
CA ALA A 36 17.87 -0.98 2.60
C ALA A 36 17.08 -2.13 3.22
N SER A 37 17.81 -3.17 3.61
CA SER A 37 17.29 -4.28 4.43
C SER A 37 16.15 -5.09 3.81
N VAL A 38 16.01 -5.10 2.50
CA VAL A 38 15.04 -5.98 1.82
C VAL A 38 15.51 -7.43 1.94
N PRO A 39 14.70 -8.33 2.51
CA PRO A 39 15.09 -9.73 2.67
C PRO A 39 15.35 -10.43 1.33
N ALA A 40 16.35 -11.32 1.31
CA ALA A 40 16.67 -12.09 0.10
C ALA A 40 15.47 -12.93 -0.37
N GLY A 41 15.26 -12.96 -1.69
CA GLY A 41 14.19 -13.74 -2.32
C GLY A 41 12.81 -13.07 -2.31
N VAL A 42 12.70 -11.83 -1.85
CA VAL A 42 11.48 -11.02 -2.02
C VAL A 42 11.29 -10.69 -3.50
N THR A 43 10.09 -10.94 -4.02
CA THR A 43 9.72 -10.70 -5.43
C THR A 43 8.62 -9.67 -5.61
N GLU A 44 7.94 -9.30 -4.53
CA GLU A 44 6.88 -8.29 -4.53
C GLU A 44 7.06 -7.37 -3.32
N GLY A 45 7.00 -6.07 -3.54
CA GLY A 45 7.01 -5.02 -2.52
C GLY A 45 5.70 -4.23 -2.57
N LEU A 46 4.99 -4.17 -1.45
CA LEU A 46 3.76 -3.41 -1.33
C LEU A 46 3.92 -2.37 -0.23
N ALA A 47 3.95 -1.10 -0.62
CA ALA A 47 3.85 -0.02 0.36
C ALA A 47 2.42 0.07 0.91
N ILE A 48 2.32 0.13 2.23
CA ILE A 48 1.07 0.43 2.94
C ILE A 48 1.25 1.82 3.53
N ASP A 49 0.90 2.79 2.75
CA ASP A 49 1.06 4.20 3.05
C ASP A 49 -0.31 4.89 3.11
N MET A 50 -0.45 6.10 2.63
CA MET A 50 -1.70 6.82 2.54
C MET A 50 -2.12 7.02 1.09
N GLY A 51 -3.42 7.18 0.85
CA GLY A 51 -3.96 7.60 -0.43
C GLY A 51 -4.25 9.10 -0.40
N CYS A 52 -3.80 9.83 -1.41
CA CYS A 52 -4.12 11.25 -1.52
C CYS A 52 -5.61 11.49 -1.71
N VAL A 53 -6.17 12.47 -0.99
CA VAL A 53 -7.54 12.93 -1.15
C VAL A 53 -7.51 14.40 -1.53
N GLY A 54 -8.16 14.75 -2.63
CA GLY A 54 -8.18 16.12 -3.10
C GLY A 54 -8.88 16.29 -4.45
N SER A 55 -8.88 17.52 -4.94
CA SER A 55 -9.49 17.85 -6.23
C SER A 55 -8.81 17.08 -7.37
N GLY A 56 -9.62 16.49 -8.25
CA GLY A 56 -9.13 15.72 -9.40
C GLY A 56 -8.79 14.26 -9.11
N LEU A 57 -8.92 13.80 -7.86
CA LEU A 57 -8.72 12.41 -7.46
C LEU A 57 -10.06 11.70 -7.22
N MET A 58 -10.08 10.39 -7.45
CA MET A 58 -11.25 9.53 -7.19
C MET A 58 -11.26 8.99 -5.75
N GLY A 59 -10.13 9.13 -5.05
CA GLY A 59 -9.95 8.75 -3.66
C GLY A 59 -10.80 9.57 -2.70
N SER A 60 -11.10 9.01 -1.55
CA SER A 60 -11.72 9.68 -0.41
C SER A 60 -11.26 9.00 0.87
N GLU A 61 -11.50 9.65 2.02
CA GLU A 61 -11.18 9.09 3.34
C GLU A 61 -11.89 7.75 3.61
N HIS A 62 -12.99 7.46 2.89
CA HIS A 62 -13.78 6.23 3.03
C HIS A 62 -13.34 5.07 2.11
N LYS A 63 -12.26 5.26 1.37
CA LYS A 63 -11.77 4.28 0.38
C LYS A 63 -10.34 3.85 0.68
N VAL A 64 -10.00 2.65 0.22
CA VAL A 64 -8.60 2.33 -0.03
C VAL A 64 -8.20 2.89 -1.40
N SER A 65 -7.09 3.59 -1.43
CA SER A 65 -6.43 4.01 -2.66
C SER A 65 -5.50 2.92 -3.17
N ILE A 66 -5.51 2.72 -4.49
CA ILE A 66 -4.54 1.93 -5.22
C ILE A 66 -3.84 2.90 -6.16
N CYS A 67 -2.57 3.16 -5.95
CA CYS A 67 -1.81 4.07 -6.80
C CYS A 67 -1.34 3.36 -8.06
N ALA A 68 -1.72 3.88 -9.23
CA ALA A 68 -1.28 3.35 -10.51
C ALA A 68 0.05 3.95 -10.97
N LYS A 69 0.32 5.21 -10.56
CA LYS A 69 1.52 5.96 -10.88
C LYS A 69 1.71 7.09 -9.88
N ASP A 70 2.94 7.35 -9.49
CA ASP A 70 3.33 8.55 -8.75
C ASP A 70 4.35 9.40 -9.52
N SER A 71 5.03 10.34 -8.84
CA SER A 71 6.03 11.22 -9.46
C SER A 71 7.30 10.49 -9.90
N THR A 72 7.57 9.31 -9.36
CA THR A 72 8.78 8.53 -9.65
C THR A 72 8.59 7.54 -10.81
N GLY A 73 7.36 7.19 -11.13
CA GLY A 73 7.05 6.31 -12.26
C GLY A 73 5.75 5.51 -12.07
N PRO A 74 5.42 4.64 -13.05
CA PRO A 74 4.29 3.74 -12.93
C PRO A 74 4.61 2.59 -11.98
N TYR A 75 3.64 2.19 -11.18
CA TYR A 75 3.70 0.95 -10.40
C TYR A 75 3.57 -0.28 -11.30
N SER A 76 4.00 -1.45 -10.83
CA SER A 76 3.92 -2.69 -11.61
C SER A 76 2.48 -2.95 -12.08
N TYR A 77 2.28 -2.99 -13.39
CA TYR A 77 0.96 -3.23 -14.00
C TYR A 77 0.32 -4.51 -13.48
N SER A 78 1.10 -5.60 -13.43
CA SER A 78 0.59 -6.89 -12.97
C SER A 78 0.17 -6.87 -11.50
N MET A 79 0.93 -6.15 -10.65
CA MET A 79 0.60 -6.02 -9.23
C MET A 79 -0.60 -5.09 -9.01
N THR A 80 -0.65 -3.96 -9.68
CA THR A 80 -1.79 -3.04 -9.64
C THR A 80 -3.09 -3.74 -10.08
N THR A 81 -3.02 -4.55 -11.15
CA THR A 81 -4.16 -5.36 -11.61
C THR A 81 -4.62 -6.37 -10.56
N LYS A 82 -3.68 -7.07 -9.91
CA LYS A 82 -4.01 -7.99 -8.81
C LYS A 82 -4.67 -7.28 -7.63
N LEU A 83 -4.16 -6.10 -7.25
CA LEU A 83 -4.73 -5.29 -6.18
C LEU A 83 -6.17 -4.82 -6.51
N ILE A 84 -6.42 -4.38 -7.74
CA ILE A 84 -7.76 -4.01 -8.21
C ILE A 84 -8.72 -5.20 -8.15
N ASN A 85 -8.28 -6.37 -8.60
CA ASN A 85 -9.10 -7.58 -8.54
C ASN A 85 -9.37 -8.00 -7.09
N ALA A 86 -8.37 -7.95 -6.22
CA ALA A 86 -8.54 -8.23 -4.80
C ALA A 86 -9.53 -7.25 -4.12
N ALA A 87 -9.48 -5.96 -4.48
CA ALA A 87 -10.44 -4.97 -3.99
C ALA A 87 -11.88 -5.32 -4.42
N LYS A 88 -12.08 -5.65 -5.69
CA LYS A 88 -13.39 -6.06 -6.21
C LYS A 88 -13.92 -7.31 -5.50
N GLU A 89 -13.09 -8.34 -5.39
CA GLU A 89 -13.47 -9.63 -4.82
C GLU A 89 -13.72 -9.56 -3.30
N SER A 90 -13.02 -8.68 -2.59
CA SER A 90 -13.22 -8.46 -1.15
C SER A 90 -14.40 -7.54 -0.82
N GLY A 91 -14.97 -6.88 -1.82
CA GLY A 91 -15.97 -5.83 -1.62
C GLY A 91 -15.41 -4.57 -0.94
N ALA A 92 -14.10 -4.36 -1.00
CA ALA A 92 -13.48 -3.14 -0.50
C ALA A 92 -13.90 -1.93 -1.34
N ASN A 93 -14.28 -0.85 -0.68
CA ASN A 93 -14.50 0.42 -1.37
C ASN A 93 -13.15 1.01 -1.77
N TYR A 94 -12.88 1.15 -3.07
CA TYR A 94 -11.55 1.52 -3.57
C TYR A 94 -11.60 2.63 -4.63
N ALA A 95 -10.47 3.26 -4.83
CA ALA A 95 -10.20 4.14 -5.95
C ALA A 95 -8.83 3.79 -6.57
N VAL A 96 -8.67 4.06 -7.86
CA VAL A 96 -7.39 3.95 -8.56
C VAL A 96 -7.02 5.35 -9.05
N ASP A 97 -5.89 5.85 -8.61
CA ASP A 97 -5.46 7.22 -8.87
C ASP A 97 -4.00 7.32 -9.33
N VAL A 98 -3.65 8.49 -9.84
CA VAL A 98 -2.30 8.90 -10.18
C VAL A 98 -1.93 10.11 -9.32
N TYR A 99 -0.77 10.05 -8.67
CA TYR A 99 -0.31 11.11 -7.76
C TYR A 99 0.92 11.83 -8.35
N PRO A 100 0.75 13.03 -8.90
CA PRO A 100 1.85 13.73 -9.58
C PRO A 100 2.93 14.27 -8.63
N PHE A 101 2.64 14.38 -7.32
CA PHE A 101 3.53 14.92 -6.29
C PHE A 101 3.59 13.98 -5.09
N TYR A 102 4.03 12.75 -5.31
CA TYR A 102 4.04 11.69 -4.30
C TYR A 102 5.16 10.70 -4.60
N GLY A 103 5.70 10.10 -3.59
CA GLY A 103 6.62 8.97 -3.66
C GLY A 103 6.32 7.99 -2.55
N SER A 104 6.84 6.79 -2.63
CA SER A 104 6.69 5.78 -1.60
C SER A 104 7.96 4.97 -1.37
N ASP A 105 7.98 4.23 -0.30
CA ASP A 105 9.11 3.42 0.10
C ASP A 105 9.51 2.34 -0.92
N VAL A 106 8.55 1.77 -1.65
CA VAL A 106 8.86 0.77 -2.68
C VAL A 106 9.57 1.36 -3.89
N GLU A 107 9.40 2.65 -4.18
CA GLU A 107 10.17 3.35 -5.18
C GLU A 107 11.64 3.54 -4.73
N ALA A 108 11.85 3.82 -3.45
CA ALA A 108 13.19 3.82 -2.87
C ALA A 108 13.84 2.43 -2.97
N THR A 109 13.06 1.36 -2.81
CA THR A 109 13.51 -0.03 -2.99
C THR A 109 14.05 -0.26 -4.40
N LEU A 110 13.32 0.16 -5.44
CA LEU A 110 13.80 0.03 -6.82
C LEU A 110 15.07 0.84 -7.08
N ARG A 111 15.13 2.07 -6.57
CA ARG A 111 16.34 2.90 -6.65
C ARG A 111 17.54 2.29 -5.91
N GLY A 112 17.27 1.50 -4.86
CA GLY A 112 18.27 0.71 -4.13
C GLY A 112 18.81 -0.50 -4.90
N GLY A 113 18.30 -0.77 -6.10
CA GLY A 113 18.75 -1.86 -6.97
C GLY A 113 18.03 -3.18 -6.79
N TYR A 114 16.92 -3.21 -6.06
CA TYR A 114 16.11 -4.41 -5.91
C TYR A 114 15.12 -4.55 -7.07
N ASP A 115 15.23 -5.62 -7.83
CA ASP A 115 14.32 -5.94 -8.94
C ASP A 115 13.10 -6.72 -8.43
N LEU A 116 12.02 -6.01 -8.13
CA LEU A 116 10.77 -6.59 -7.64
C LEU A 116 9.53 -5.91 -8.27
N ARG A 117 8.42 -6.63 -8.28
CA ARG A 117 7.12 -6.03 -8.61
C ARG A 117 6.66 -5.18 -7.43
N HIS A 118 6.28 -3.95 -7.69
CA HIS A 118 5.96 -2.99 -6.64
C HIS A 118 4.55 -2.43 -6.81
N GLY A 119 3.95 -2.09 -5.69
CA GLY A 119 2.62 -1.51 -5.59
C GLY A 119 2.49 -0.62 -4.37
N LEU A 120 1.43 0.19 -4.37
CA LEU A 120 1.10 1.09 -3.28
C LEU A 120 -0.41 1.07 -3.04
N ILE A 121 -0.78 0.86 -1.79
CA ILE A 121 -2.16 1.03 -1.30
C ILE A 121 -2.17 1.78 0.03
N GLY A 122 -3.30 2.39 0.34
CA GLY A 122 -3.49 3.00 1.65
C GLY A 122 -4.86 3.61 1.84
N ALA A 123 -5.25 3.84 3.08
CA ALA A 123 -6.47 4.58 3.38
C ALA A 123 -6.35 6.02 2.86
N GLY A 124 -7.46 6.59 2.37
CA GLY A 124 -7.47 7.98 1.97
C GLY A 124 -7.21 8.92 3.14
N VAL A 125 -6.29 9.86 2.95
CA VAL A 125 -5.92 10.89 3.92
C VAL A 125 -6.01 12.26 3.27
N PHE A 126 -6.77 13.15 3.89
CA PHE A 126 -6.85 14.55 3.50
C PHE A 126 -5.79 15.37 4.24
N ALA A 127 -5.19 16.34 3.57
CA ALA A 127 -4.18 17.25 4.10
C ALA A 127 -2.92 16.55 4.62
N SER A 128 -2.40 15.58 3.84
CA SER A 128 -1.13 14.91 4.10
C SER A 128 -0.01 15.91 4.36
N HIS A 129 0.84 15.63 5.34
CA HIS A 129 1.86 16.51 5.91
C HIS A 129 1.33 17.80 6.58
N GLY A 130 0.01 17.91 6.72
CA GLY A 130 -0.65 19.02 7.41
C GLY A 130 -1.47 18.53 8.62
N TYR A 131 -2.68 19.09 8.79
CA TYR A 131 -3.65 18.57 9.78
C TYR A 131 -4.45 17.44 9.15
N GLU A 132 -3.88 16.25 9.19
CA GLU A 132 -4.37 15.08 8.50
C GLU A 132 -5.71 14.58 9.04
N ARG A 133 -6.55 14.11 8.12
CA ARG A 133 -7.83 13.51 8.43
C ARG A 133 -8.04 12.27 7.57
N SER A 134 -8.50 11.19 8.20
CA SER A 134 -8.90 9.95 7.55
C SER A 134 -10.17 9.40 8.20
N HIS A 135 -10.72 8.34 7.67
CA HIS A 135 -11.90 7.66 8.22
C HIS A 135 -11.64 6.17 8.42
N LYS A 136 -12.27 5.58 9.44
CA LYS A 136 -12.15 4.14 9.72
C LYS A 136 -12.53 3.24 8.54
N ASP A 137 -13.49 3.67 7.71
CA ASP A 137 -13.92 2.91 6.53
C ASP A 137 -12.77 2.71 5.54
N GLY A 138 -11.92 3.74 5.34
CA GLY A 138 -10.72 3.62 4.49
C GLY A 138 -9.71 2.64 5.06
N VAL A 139 -9.54 2.62 6.39
CA VAL A 139 -8.67 1.64 7.07
C VAL A 139 -9.24 0.22 6.91
N GLU A 140 -10.54 0.03 7.13
CA GLU A 140 -11.22 -1.26 6.94
C GLU A 140 -11.13 -1.75 5.48
N ALA A 141 -11.35 -0.86 4.51
CA ALA A 141 -11.22 -1.17 3.09
C ALA A 141 -9.79 -1.61 2.75
N THR A 142 -8.79 -0.94 3.31
CA THR A 142 -7.37 -1.31 3.13
C THR A 142 -7.07 -2.69 3.71
N LEU A 143 -7.57 -3.00 4.90
CA LEU A 143 -7.38 -4.32 5.53
C LEU A 143 -8.08 -5.43 4.74
N LYS A 144 -9.32 -5.20 4.26
CA LYS A 144 -10.05 -6.15 3.40
C LYS A 144 -9.29 -6.46 2.12
N LEU A 145 -8.79 -5.42 1.45
CA LEU A 145 -7.98 -5.59 0.24
C LEU A 145 -6.71 -6.36 0.53
N LEU A 146 -5.97 -5.97 1.58
CA LEU A 146 -4.71 -6.62 1.96
C LEU A 146 -4.89 -8.11 2.29
N ALA A 147 -5.91 -8.44 3.09
CA ALA A 147 -6.23 -9.82 3.42
C ALA A 147 -6.54 -10.64 2.16
N LYS A 148 -7.36 -10.10 1.27
CA LYS A 148 -7.69 -10.77 0.00
C LYS A 148 -6.48 -10.93 -0.92
N TYR A 149 -5.64 -9.90 -1.02
CA TYR A 149 -4.41 -9.93 -1.82
C TYR A 149 -3.40 -10.97 -1.31
N LEU A 150 -3.32 -11.15 0.00
CA LEU A 150 -2.44 -12.14 0.64
C LEU A 150 -3.09 -13.53 0.78
N GLU A 151 -4.34 -13.69 0.36
CA GLU A 151 -5.11 -14.94 0.41
C GLU A 151 -5.26 -15.50 1.83
N VAL A 152 -5.61 -14.63 2.77
CA VAL A 152 -5.84 -14.95 4.19
C VAL A 152 -7.23 -14.54 4.65
#